data_1cd859b44eb4a112dc22a62a30d07fc0
#
_entry.id   1cd859b44eb4a112dc22a62a30d07fc0
#
_cell.length_a   1.000
_cell.length_b   1.000
_cell.length_c   1.000
_cell.angle_alpha   90.00
_cell.angle_beta   90.00
_cell.angle_gamma   90.00
#
_symmetry.space_group_name_H-M   'P 1'
#
loop_
_entity.id
_entity.type
_entity.pdbx_description
1 polymer ?
#
loop_
_entity_poly.entity_id
_entity_poly.type
_entity_poly.pdbx_seq_one_letter_code
_entity_poly.pdbx_strand_id
1 'polypeptide(L)'
;GLSTDEGIALMCLAEALLRVPDADTIDALIDDKIAPSDWGTHLGKSTSSLVNASTWALMFTGRVLSDDRGMAQPLRRAIKRLGEPVIRTAIGRAMRVMGQQFVLGVDIEKAMKRAAGMEAIGFTYSYDMLGEAARTDADAKHYHLAYSRAISNIAKACVHDTVVENPGISVKLSALHPRYEEAQRDRVMAELVPRLRSLAMLAKSAGQGFNVDAEEADRLSLSLDVIEAVVSDPALAGWDGFGVVVQAFGQRAGHVIDWLGDLAKRTDRKLMVRLVEGAYWD
;
A
#
# COMPACT_ATOMS: atom_id res chain seq x y z
N GLY A 1 2.43 -1.96 19.40
CA GLY A 1 1.19 -2.12 18.90
C GLY A 1 0.34 -0.89 18.75
N LEU A 2 -0.15 -0.72 17.55
CA LEU A 2 -1.23 0.21 17.21
C LEU A 2 -2.51 -0.62 17.06
N SER A 3 -3.01 -1.17 18.15
CA SER A 3 -4.25 -1.96 18.16
C SER A 3 -5.42 -1.22 18.82
N THR A 4 -5.38 0.12 18.81
CA THR A 4 -6.40 0.95 19.40
C THR A 4 -7.06 1.82 18.33
N ASP A 5 -8.32 2.21 18.54
CA ASP A 5 -9.08 3.09 17.65
C ASP A 5 -8.30 4.37 17.29
N GLU A 6 -7.44 4.82 18.19
CA GLU A 6 -6.58 5.97 18.00
C GLU A 6 -5.45 5.71 17.01
N GLY A 7 -4.91 4.51 16.97
CA GLY A 7 -3.94 4.11 15.97
C GLY A 7 -4.56 4.11 14.56
N ILE A 8 -5.80 3.67 14.47
CA ILE A 8 -6.58 3.69 13.22
C ILE A 8 -6.87 5.14 12.80
N ALA A 9 -7.29 6.00 13.74
CA ALA A 9 -7.54 7.41 13.46
C ALA A 9 -6.28 8.14 12.97
N LEU A 10 -5.13 7.87 13.57
CA LEU A 10 -3.84 8.42 13.12
C LEU A 10 -3.41 7.89 11.75
N MET A 11 -3.73 6.64 11.46
CA MET A 11 -3.48 6.02 10.16
C MET A 11 -4.32 6.68 9.07
N CYS A 12 -5.62 6.83 9.29
CA CYS A 12 -6.54 7.51 8.38
C CYS A 12 -6.13 8.98 8.14
N LEU A 13 -5.69 9.68 9.21
CA LEU A 13 -5.20 11.04 9.09
C LEU A 13 -3.88 11.10 8.29
N ALA A 14 -2.96 10.17 8.52
CA ALA A 14 -1.71 10.07 7.77
C ALA A 14 -1.97 9.80 6.29
N GLU A 15 -2.86 8.88 5.99
CA GLU A 15 -3.28 8.57 4.62
C GLU A 15 -3.94 9.78 3.94
N ALA A 16 -4.88 10.44 4.63
CA ALA A 16 -5.53 11.62 4.11
C ALA A 16 -4.53 12.74 3.80
N LEU A 17 -3.60 13.03 4.69
CA LEU A 17 -2.56 14.05 4.49
C LEU A 17 -1.57 13.71 3.38
N LEU A 18 -1.31 12.42 3.12
CA LEU A 18 -0.47 12.00 2.00
C LEU A 18 -1.17 12.14 0.64
N ARG A 19 -2.50 12.14 0.63
CA ARG A 19 -3.35 12.29 -0.58
C ARG A 19 -3.69 13.74 -0.91
N VAL A 20 -3.57 14.65 0.04
CA VAL A 20 -3.92 16.06 -0.13
C VAL A 20 -2.81 16.80 -0.87
N PRO A 21 -3.09 17.44 -2.05
CA PRO A 21 -2.07 18.03 -2.91
C PRO A 21 -1.67 19.46 -2.50
N ASP A 22 -2.47 20.13 -1.67
CA ASP A 22 -2.30 21.55 -1.36
C ASP A 22 -2.28 21.85 0.13
N ALA A 23 -1.65 22.98 0.48
CA ALA A 23 -1.43 23.40 1.85
C ALA A 23 -2.73 23.83 2.56
N ASP A 24 -3.67 24.43 1.85
CA ASP A 24 -4.89 24.98 2.44
C ASP A 24 -5.83 23.85 2.89
N THR A 25 -5.93 22.78 2.09
CA THR A 25 -6.68 21.58 2.45
C THR A 25 -6.00 20.81 3.59
N ILE A 26 -4.65 20.78 3.63
CA ILE A 26 -3.90 20.20 4.75
C ILE A 26 -4.22 20.97 6.05
N ASP A 27 -4.24 22.30 6.00
CA ASP A 27 -4.53 23.14 7.15
C ASP A 27 -5.96 22.91 7.66
N ALA A 28 -6.93 22.88 6.76
CA ALA A 28 -8.33 22.58 7.12
C ALA A 28 -8.49 21.19 7.76
N LEU A 29 -7.78 20.19 7.27
CA LEU A 29 -7.78 18.83 7.81
C LEU A 29 -7.14 18.76 9.20
N ILE A 30 -6.06 19.51 9.43
CA ILE A 30 -5.39 19.64 10.73
C ILE A 30 -6.33 20.30 11.74
N ASP A 31 -6.99 21.39 11.36
CA ASP A 31 -7.94 22.10 12.23
C ASP A 31 -9.15 21.21 12.60
N ASP A 32 -9.68 20.47 11.63
CA ASP A 32 -10.86 19.61 11.84
C ASP A 32 -10.56 18.37 12.69
N LYS A 33 -9.42 17.72 12.49
CA LYS A 33 -9.12 16.40 13.07
C LYS A 33 -8.18 16.43 14.28
N ILE A 34 -7.29 17.43 14.35
CA ILE A 34 -6.27 17.48 15.42
C ILE A 34 -6.70 18.38 16.56
N ALA A 35 -7.33 19.52 16.27
CA ALA A 35 -7.73 20.49 17.29
C ALA A 35 -8.74 19.94 18.34
N PRO A 36 -9.74 19.11 17.97
CA PRO A 36 -10.72 18.59 18.93
C PRO A 36 -10.23 17.40 19.77
N SER A 37 -9.08 16.78 19.44
CA SER A 37 -8.65 15.51 20.03
C SER A 37 -7.79 15.69 21.28
N ASP A 38 -8.03 14.91 22.34
CA ASP A 38 -7.24 14.94 23.58
C ASP A 38 -6.00 14.04 23.48
N TRP A 39 -4.97 14.53 22.84
CA TRP A 39 -3.69 13.84 22.67
C TRP A 39 -2.89 13.68 23.97
N GLY A 40 -3.28 14.39 25.03
CA GLY A 40 -2.59 14.38 26.33
C GLY A 40 -2.64 13.02 27.04
N THR A 41 -3.68 12.23 26.82
CA THR A 41 -3.89 10.92 27.44
C THR A 41 -2.91 9.85 26.96
N HIS A 42 -2.21 10.09 25.85
CA HIS A 42 -1.32 9.12 25.18
C HIS A 42 0.17 9.38 25.38
N LEU A 43 0.51 10.45 26.11
CA LEU A 43 1.90 10.82 26.39
C LEU A 43 2.64 9.73 27.17
N GLY A 44 3.82 9.35 26.67
CA GLY A 44 4.73 8.44 27.37
C GLY A 44 4.35 6.96 27.30
N LYS A 45 3.30 6.56 26.59
CA LYS A 45 2.85 5.17 26.50
C LYS A 45 3.60 4.33 25.46
N SER A 46 4.37 4.96 24.58
CA SER A 46 5.15 4.25 23.56
C SER A 46 6.61 4.04 24.02
N THR A 47 7.17 2.89 23.66
CA THR A 47 8.60 2.60 23.84
C THR A 47 9.49 3.35 22.83
N SER A 48 8.90 3.92 21.77
CA SER A 48 9.61 4.72 20.77
C SER A 48 9.65 6.20 21.18
N SER A 49 10.87 6.74 21.30
CA SER A 49 11.07 8.18 21.59
C SER A 49 10.52 9.08 20.49
N LEU A 50 10.52 8.62 19.23
CA LEU A 50 9.99 9.35 18.09
C LEU A 50 8.45 9.44 18.10
N VAL A 51 7.78 8.36 18.50
CA VAL A 51 6.31 8.34 18.64
C VAL A 51 5.89 9.28 19.79
N ASN A 52 6.60 9.25 20.92
CA ASN A 52 6.33 10.16 22.03
C ASN A 52 6.57 11.62 21.64
N ALA A 53 7.63 11.93 20.89
CA ALA A 53 7.89 13.28 20.38
C ALA A 53 6.80 13.77 19.41
N SER A 54 6.29 12.88 18.56
CA SER A 54 5.19 13.17 17.63
C SER A 54 3.88 13.43 18.40
N THR A 55 3.58 12.66 19.43
CA THR A 55 2.43 12.85 20.31
C THR A 55 2.52 14.21 21.04
N TRP A 56 3.73 14.60 21.51
CA TRP A 56 3.97 15.91 22.08
C TRP A 56 3.70 17.05 21.09
N ALA A 57 4.15 16.90 19.85
CA ALA A 57 3.93 17.90 18.79
C ALA A 57 2.43 18.06 18.47
N LEU A 58 1.69 16.96 18.37
CA LEU A 58 0.25 16.95 18.13
C LEU A 58 -0.54 17.56 19.29
N MET A 59 -0.19 17.20 20.54
CA MET A 59 -0.80 17.79 21.75
C MET A 59 -0.57 19.30 21.83
N PHE A 60 0.65 19.77 21.53
CA PHE A 60 0.98 21.18 21.55
C PHE A 60 0.20 21.93 20.46
N THR A 61 0.06 21.35 19.28
CA THR A 61 -0.73 21.91 18.18
C THR A 61 -2.21 21.98 18.52
N GLY A 62 -2.80 20.91 19.06
CA GLY A 62 -4.20 20.90 19.50
C GLY A 62 -4.48 21.97 20.55
N ARG A 63 -3.59 22.18 21.54
CA ARG A 63 -3.73 23.24 22.55
C ARG A 63 -3.57 24.66 22.00
N VAL A 64 -2.76 24.85 20.96
CA VAL A 64 -2.59 26.16 20.30
C VAL A 64 -3.80 26.51 19.43
N LEU A 65 -4.40 25.51 18.79
CA LEU A 65 -5.55 25.68 17.89
C LEU A 65 -6.89 25.69 18.65
N SER A 66 -7.00 24.95 19.77
CA SER A 66 -8.21 24.96 20.62
C SER A 66 -8.35 26.25 21.39
N ASP A 67 -9.62 26.66 21.65
CA ASP A 67 -9.97 27.93 22.32
C ASP A 67 -9.85 27.88 23.84
N ASP A 68 -8.79 27.23 24.34
CA ASP A 68 -8.58 27.06 25.79
C ASP A 68 -8.22 28.39 26.48
N ARG A 69 -9.00 28.78 27.47
CA ARG A 69 -9.00 30.12 28.11
C ARG A 69 -7.78 30.41 28.99
N GLY A 70 -6.76 29.54 28.99
CA GLY A 70 -5.62 29.59 29.89
C GLY A 70 -4.38 30.37 29.42
N MET A 71 -4.26 30.75 28.16
CA MET A 71 -3.08 31.44 27.63
C MET A 71 -3.35 32.92 27.37
N ALA A 72 -2.37 33.78 27.75
CA ALA A 72 -2.44 35.21 27.52
C ALA A 72 -2.58 35.56 26.03
N GLN A 73 -3.57 36.35 25.66
CA GLN A 73 -3.91 36.74 24.30
C GLN A 73 -2.73 37.24 23.41
N PRO A 74 -1.75 37.97 23.95
CA PRO A 74 -0.60 38.43 23.16
C PRO A 74 0.35 37.28 22.75
N LEU A 75 0.56 36.31 23.62
CA LEU A 75 1.40 35.13 23.37
C LEU A 75 0.75 34.23 22.30
N ARG A 76 -0.58 34.09 22.38
CA ARG A 76 -1.38 33.36 21.40
C ARG A 76 -1.30 33.99 19.99
N ARG A 77 -1.39 35.33 19.89
CA ARG A 77 -1.22 36.03 18.61
C ARG A 77 0.19 35.94 18.06
N ALA A 78 1.21 35.97 18.92
CA ALA A 78 2.60 35.80 18.52
C ALA A 78 2.88 34.36 18.03
N ILE A 79 2.34 33.36 18.73
CA ILE A 79 2.45 31.94 18.32
C ILE A 79 1.67 31.67 17.02
N LYS A 80 0.44 32.22 16.88
CA LYS A 80 -0.29 32.13 15.60
C LYS A 80 0.46 32.75 14.44
N ARG A 81 1.09 33.89 14.64
CA ARG A 81 1.77 34.66 13.58
C ARG A 81 3.16 34.11 13.20
N LEU A 82 3.91 33.59 14.17
CA LEU A 82 5.26 33.05 13.98
C LEU A 82 5.29 31.51 13.94
N GLY A 83 4.27 30.86 14.47
CA GLY A 83 4.22 29.43 14.69
C GLY A 83 3.58 28.63 13.57
N GLU A 84 2.76 29.23 12.71
CA GLU A 84 2.04 28.49 11.66
C GLU A 84 2.98 27.74 10.71
N PRO A 85 4.07 28.31 10.18
CA PRO A 85 5.04 27.57 9.39
C PRO A 85 5.81 26.52 10.21
N VAL A 86 6.07 26.80 11.51
CA VAL A 86 6.80 25.89 12.39
C VAL A 86 5.90 24.72 12.78
N ILE A 87 4.63 24.97 13.09
CA ILE A 87 3.62 23.94 13.40
C ILE A 87 3.40 23.06 12.16
N ARG A 88 3.21 23.64 10.99
CA ARG A 88 3.06 22.92 9.71
C ARG A 88 4.26 22.02 9.43
N THR A 89 5.46 22.53 9.63
CA THR A 89 6.71 21.76 9.47
C THR A 89 6.82 20.64 10.50
N ALA A 90 6.47 20.89 11.76
CA ALA A 90 6.51 19.88 12.83
C ALA A 90 5.48 18.77 12.60
N ILE A 91 4.26 19.11 12.19
CA ILE A 91 3.22 18.14 11.83
C ILE A 91 3.65 17.34 10.61
N GLY A 92 4.11 17.97 9.55
CA GLY A 92 4.60 17.29 8.35
C GLY A 92 5.75 16.33 8.66
N ARG A 93 6.62 16.68 9.63
CA ARG A 93 7.69 15.80 10.10
C ARG A 93 7.16 14.63 10.95
N ALA A 94 6.22 14.89 11.87
CA ALA A 94 5.57 13.86 12.67
C ALA A 94 4.81 12.87 11.80
N MET A 95 4.05 13.36 10.82
CA MET A 95 3.31 12.54 9.85
C MET A 95 4.25 11.69 9.00
N ARG A 96 5.37 12.24 8.57
CA ARG A 96 6.39 11.47 7.82
C ARG A 96 6.98 10.34 8.67
N VAL A 97 7.28 10.61 9.94
CA VAL A 97 7.79 9.59 10.88
C VAL A 97 6.75 8.50 11.14
N MET A 98 5.47 8.88 11.33
CA MET A 98 4.39 7.90 11.48
C MET A 98 4.15 7.13 10.18
N GLY A 99 4.07 7.81 9.04
CA GLY A 99 3.93 7.18 7.73
C GLY A 99 5.02 6.16 7.43
N GLN A 100 6.24 6.39 7.91
CA GLN A 100 7.34 5.44 7.78
C GLN A 100 7.13 4.11 8.53
N GLN A 101 6.18 4.02 9.44
CA GLN A 101 5.83 2.74 10.08
C GLN A 101 4.98 1.84 9.17
N PHE A 102 4.26 2.45 8.22
CA PHE A 102 3.34 1.76 7.30
C PHE A 102 3.86 1.73 5.87
N VAL A 103 4.62 2.76 5.48
CA VAL A 103 5.16 2.91 4.12
C VAL A 103 6.66 2.74 4.17
N LEU A 104 7.17 1.73 3.49
CA LEU A 104 8.59 1.38 3.46
C LEU A 104 9.42 2.47 2.78
N GLY A 105 8.89 3.11 1.73
CA GLY A 105 9.54 4.21 1.03
C GLY A 105 8.56 4.99 0.15
N VAL A 106 8.87 6.22 -0.18
CA VAL A 106 8.07 7.07 -1.09
C VAL A 106 8.22 6.67 -2.57
N ASP A 107 9.24 5.88 -2.86
CA ASP A 107 9.52 5.28 -4.16
C ASP A 107 10.22 3.92 -3.94
N ILE A 108 10.28 3.12 -5.00
CA ILE A 108 10.83 1.76 -4.91
C ILE A 108 12.31 1.76 -4.49
N GLU A 109 13.09 2.73 -4.93
CA GLU A 109 14.53 2.82 -4.62
C GLU A 109 14.77 3.09 -3.13
N LYS A 110 13.97 3.98 -2.54
CA LYS A 110 14.03 4.27 -1.09
C LYS A 110 13.49 3.10 -0.26
N ALA A 111 12.45 2.42 -0.76
CA ALA A 111 11.93 1.21 -0.13
C ALA A 111 13.00 0.11 -0.09
N MET A 112 13.64 -0.18 -1.21
CA MET A 112 14.72 -1.18 -1.30
C MET A 112 15.92 -0.81 -0.40
N LYS A 113 16.34 0.46 -0.40
CA LYS A 113 17.41 0.93 0.48
C LYS A 113 17.10 0.71 1.98
N ARG A 114 15.82 0.89 2.36
CA ARG A 114 15.39 0.67 3.74
C ARG A 114 15.25 -0.82 4.06
N ALA A 115 14.83 -1.63 3.10
CA ALA A 115 14.71 -3.08 3.23
C ALA A 115 16.06 -3.78 3.49
N ALA A 116 17.14 -3.26 2.92
CA ALA A 116 18.46 -3.87 2.94
C ALA A 116 18.94 -4.29 4.35
N GLY A 117 18.57 -3.54 5.40
CA GLY A 117 18.93 -3.89 6.78
C GLY A 117 18.26 -5.18 7.28
N MET A 118 17.04 -5.45 6.86
CA MET A 118 16.32 -6.69 7.20
C MET A 118 16.70 -7.84 6.25
N GLU A 119 16.96 -7.52 5.00
CA GLU A 119 17.44 -8.50 4.01
C GLU A 119 18.79 -9.11 4.47
N ALA A 120 19.67 -8.30 5.06
CA ALA A 120 20.95 -8.75 5.61
C ALA A 120 20.82 -9.81 6.73
N ILE A 121 19.65 -9.91 7.37
CA ILE A 121 19.33 -10.92 8.42
C ILE A 121 18.37 -11.99 7.94
N GLY A 122 18.16 -12.12 6.61
CA GLY A 122 17.44 -13.22 5.98
C GLY A 122 15.98 -12.97 5.64
N PHE A 123 15.49 -11.72 5.71
CA PHE A 123 14.14 -11.40 5.23
C PHE A 123 14.15 -11.14 3.72
N THR A 124 13.04 -11.48 3.05
CA THR A 124 12.76 -11.10 1.67
C THR A 124 11.49 -10.24 1.63
N TYR A 125 11.35 -9.44 0.59
CA TYR A 125 10.24 -8.50 0.45
C TYR A 125 9.42 -8.78 -0.81
N SER A 126 8.10 -8.75 -0.68
CA SER A 126 7.18 -8.53 -1.79
C SER A 126 6.73 -7.07 -1.73
N TYR A 127 7.23 -6.25 -2.63
CA TYR A 127 6.93 -4.82 -2.65
C TYR A 127 5.51 -4.60 -3.18
N ASP A 128 4.73 -3.79 -2.46
CA ASP A 128 3.39 -3.38 -2.85
C ASP A 128 3.38 -1.86 -3.06
N MET A 129 2.95 -1.43 -4.23
CA MET A 129 2.89 -0.02 -4.57
C MET A 129 1.54 0.56 -4.19
N LEU A 130 1.54 1.70 -3.51
CA LEU A 130 0.32 2.45 -3.29
C LEU A 130 -0.23 2.97 -4.62
N GLY A 131 -1.53 2.79 -4.81
CA GLY A 131 -2.28 3.19 -6.00
C GLY A 131 -3.09 2.03 -6.56
N GLU A 132 -4.39 2.23 -6.60
CA GLU A 132 -5.38 1.26 -7.06
C GLU A 132 -6.58 2.00 -7.67
N ALA A 133 -7.55 1.29 -8.19
CA ALA A 133 -8.79 1.85 -8.73
C ALA A 133 -8.54 2.97 -9.77
N ALA A 134 -7.84 2.65 -10.85
CA ALA A 134 -7.70 3.55 -12.00
C ALA A 134 -9.07 4.01 -12.48
N ARG A 135 -9.27 5.31 -12.65
CA ARG A 135 -10.55 5.89 -13.07
C ARG A 135 -10.60 6.13 -14.58
N THR A 136 -9.44 6.29 -15.20
CA THR A 136 -9.27 6.53 -16.62
C THR A 136 -8.25 5.58 -17.23
N ASP A 137 -8.26 5.42 -18.55
CA ASP A 137 -7.23 4.67 -19.26
C ASP A 137 -5.84 5.32 -19.12
N ALA A 138 -5.79 6.64 -18.94
CA ALA A 138 -4.55 7.35 -18.64
C ALA A 138 -3.98 6.95 -17.29
N ASP A 139 -4.82 6.81 -16.25
CA ASP A 139 -4.41 6.32 -14.93
C ASP A 139 -3.89 4.89 -15.02
N ALA A 140 -4.63 4.01 -15.70
CA ALA A 140 -4.23 2.62 -15.88
C ALA A 140 -2.87 2.49 -16.60
N LYS A 141 -2.63 3.29 -17.64
CA LYS A 141 -1.33 3.38 -18.31
C LYS A 141 -0.23 3.90 -17.38
N HIS A 142 -0.54 4.93 -16.58
CA HIS A 142 0.39 5.48 -15.60
C HIS A 142 0.81 4.41 -14.57
N TYR A 143 -0.15 3.68 -13.99
CA TYR A 143 0.15 2.60 -13.04
C TYR A 143 0.90 1.44 -13.71
N HIS A 144 0.53 1.05 -14.91
CA HIS A 144 1.25 0.01 -15.65
C HIS A 144 2.73 0.38 -15.84
N LEU A 145 3.03 1.64 -16.23
CA LEU A 145 4.39 2.13 -16.35
C LEU A 145 5.11 2.19 -14.99
N ALA A 146 4.41 2.57 -13.92
CA ALA A 146 4.95 2.58 -12.57
C ALA A 146 5.33 1.16 -12.11
N TYR A 147 4.46 0.17 -12.31
CA TYR A 147 4.77 -1.24 -12.05
C TYR A 147 5.95 -1.74 -12.89
N SER A 148 6.00 -1.44 -14.18
CA SER A 148 7.11 -1.83 -15.05
C SER A 148 8.45 -1.27 -14.56
N ARG A 149 8.49 -0.01 -14.13
CA ARG A 149 9.68 0.62 -13.54
C ARG A 149 10.07 -0.01 -12.20
N ALA A 150 9.08 -0.30 -11.34
CA ALA A 150 9.32 -0.96 -10.07
C ALA A 150 9.92 -2.35 -10.27
N ILE A 151 9.33 -3.18 -11.14
CA ILE A 151 9.84 -4.50 -11.50
C ILE A 151 11.28 -4.40 -12.01
N SER A 152 11.58 -3.45 -12.90
CA SER A 152 12.93 -3.25 -13.44
C SER A 152 13.93 -2.79 -12.37
N ASN A 153 13.51 -2.04 -11.37
CA ASN A 153 14.36 -1.65 -10.25
C ASN A 153 14.61 -2.83 -9.29
N ILE A 154 13.57 -3.59 -8.96
CA ILE A 154 13.66 -4.79 -8.10
C ILE A 154 14.55 -5.85 -8.77
N ALA A 155 14.50 -5.99 -10.08
CA ALA A 155 15.33 -6.92 -10.87
C ALA A 155 16.84 -6.79 -10.58
N LYS A 156 17.30 -5.59 -10.21
CA LYS A 156 18.71 -5.34 -9.85
C LYS A 156 19.14 -6.06 -8.57
N ALA A 157 18.17 -6.41 -7.71
CA ALA A 157 18.39 -7.15 -6.46
C ALA A 157 18.07 -8.65 -6.58
N CYS A 158 17.56 -9.11 -7.73
CA CYS A 158 17.30 -10.51 -8.00
C CYS A 158 18.60 -11.21 -8.42
N VAL A 159 19.39 -11.62 -7.44
CA VAL A 159 20.72 -12.21 -7.63
C VAL A 159 20.79 -13.70 -7.29
N HIS A 160 19.69 -14.27 -6.80
CA HIS A 160 19.59 -15.67 -6.40
C HIS A 160 18.93 -16.50 -7.51
N ASP A 161 19.22 -17.79 -7.53
CA ASP A 161 18.70 -18.72 -8.54
C ASP A 161 17.22 -19.07 -8.32
N THR A 162 16.72 -18.89 -7.10
CA THR A 162 15.34 -19.23 -6.76
C THR A 162 14.49 -17.97 -6.56
N VAL A 163 13.25 -18.02 -7.00
CA VAL A 163 12.27 -16.94 -6.83
C VAL A 163 12.01 -16.61 -5.34
N VAL A 164 12.08 -17.62 -4.48
CA VAL A 164 11.80 -17.48 -3.04
C VAL A 164 12.85 -16.61 -2.34
N GLU A 165 14.09 -16.66 -2.81
CA GLU A 165 15.19 -15.89 -2.23
C GLU A 165 15.29 -14.48 -2.82
N ASN A 166 14.66 -14.24 -3.96
CA ASN A 166 14.62 -12.95 -4.62
C ASN A 166 13.45 -12.09 -4.10
N PRO A 167 13.60 -10.76 -4.06
CA PRO A 167 12.47 -9.88 -3.82
C PRO A 167 11.43 -9.96 -4.93
N GLY A 168 10.18 -9.73 -4.60
CA GLY A 168 9.04 -9.76 -5.52
C GLY A 168 8.20 -8.49 -5.48
N ILE A 169 7.10 -8.51 -6.21
CA ILE A 169 6.13 -7.40 -6.29
C ILE A 169 4.70 -7.92 -6.20
N SER A 170 3.82 -7.12 -5.60
CA SER A 170 2.37 -7.31 -5.64
C SER A 170 1.72 -6.30 -6.57
N VAL A 171 0.71 -6.74 -7.31
CA VAL A 171 0.02 -5.94 -8.33
C VAL A 171 -1.49 -6.02 -8.13
N LYS A 172 -2.16 -4.88 -8.18
CA LYS A 172 -3.62 -4.76 -8.13
C LYS A 172 -4.21 -4.65 -9.53
N LEU A 173 -5.22 -5.47 -9.81
CA LEU A 173 -5.87 -5.48 -11.13
C LEU A 173 -6.64 -4.19 -11.38
N SER A 174 -7.25 -3.61 -10.34
CA SER A 174 -7.95 -2.32 -10.43
C SER A 174 -7.05 -1.15 -10.81
N ALA A 175 -5.76 -1.23 -10.53
CA ALA A 175 -4.79 -0.22 -10.99
C ALA A 175 -4.53 -0.30 -12.51
N LEU A 176 -4.77 -1.46 -13.12
CA LEU A 176 -4.42 -1.72 -14.51
C LEU A 176 -5.59 -1.53 -15.50
N HIS A 177 -6.83 -1.34 -14.98
CA HIS A 177 -8.00 -1.18 -15.85
C HIS A 177 -9.06 -0.28 -15.20
N PRO A 178 -9.55 0.80 -15.89
CA PRO A 178 -10.45 1.80 -15.30
C PRO A 178 -11.89 1.29 -15.09
N ARG A 179 -12.27 0.18 -15.73
CA ARG A 179 -13.58 -0.45 -15.64
C ARG A 179 -13.42 -1.94 -15.29
N TYR A 180 -12.63 -2.21 -14.23
CA TYR A 180 -12.43 -3.55 -13.73
C TYR A 180 -13.64 -3.99 -12.90
N GLU A 181 -14.67 -4.46 -13.62
CA GLU A 181 -15.96 -4.87 -13.09
C GLU A 181 -16.60 -5.95 -13.98
N GLU A 182 -17.39 -6.83 -13.39
CA GLU A 182 -18.00 -7.98 -14.08
C GLU A 182 -18.89 -7.53 -15.29
N ALA A 183 -19.61 -6.42 -15.17
CA ALA A 183 -20.41 -5.85 -16.24
C ALA A 183 -19.61 -5.49 -17.52
N GLN A 184 -18.28 -5.38 -17.40
CA GLN A 184 -17.37 -5.07 -18.52
C GLN A 184 -16.43 -6.24 -18.84
N ARG A 185 -16.80 -7.47 -18.45
CA ARG A 185 -15.97 -8.68 -18.55
C ARG A 185 -15.22 -8.82 -19.88
N ASP A 186 -15.93 -8.77 -21.01
CA ASP A 186 -15.30 -8.97 -22.33
C ASP A 186 -14.22 -7.93 -22.60
N ARG A 187 -14.47 -6.69 -22.24
CA ARG A 187 -13.51 -5.61 -22.37
C ARG A 187 -12.32 -5.78 -21.42
N VAL A 188 -12.59 -6.17 -20.17
CA VAL A 188 -11.57 -6.44 -19.17
C VAL A 188 -10.65 -7.57 -19.64
N MET A 189 -11.21 -8.68 -20.11
CA MET A 189 -10.41 -9.80 -20.63
C MET A 189 -9.55 -9.37 -21.83
N ALA A 190 -10.09 -8.57 -22.74
CA ALA A 190 -9.36 -8.11 -23.91
C ALA A 190 -8.22 -7.11 -23.61
N GLU A 191 -8.40 -6.23 -22.60
CA GLU A 191 -7.47 -5.14 -22.31
C GLU A 191 -6.56 -5.41 -21.10
N LEU A 192 -7.08 -6.02 -20.02
CA LEU A 192 -6.33 -6.25 -18.78
C LEU A 192 -5.39 -7.46 -18.87
N VAL A 193 -5.84 -8.56 -19.48
CA VAL A 193 -5.00 -9.77 -19.62
C VAL A 193 -3.66 -9.46 -20.30
N PRO A 194 -3.60 -8.76 -21.44
CA PRO A 194 -2.31 -8.39 -22.04
C PRO A 194 -1.45 -7.47 -21.15
N ARG A 195 -2.07 -6.56 -20.39
CA ARG A 195 -1.36 -5.67 -19.46
C ARG A 195 -0.72 -6.46 -18.32
N LEU A 196 -1.49 -7.33 -17.67
CA LEU A 196 -0.99 -8.19 -16.58
C LEU A 196 0.08 -9.15 -17.08
N ARG A 197 -0.15 -9.79 -18.24
CA ARG A 197 0.80 -10.69 -18.88
C ARG A 197 2.14 -10.00 -19.13
N SER A 198 2.14 -8.76 -19.61
CA SER A 198 3.38 -8.04 -19.90
C SER A 198 4.21 -7.78 -18.63
N LEU A 199 3.56 -7.47 -17.50
CA LEU A 199 4.23 -7.31 -16.21
C LEU A 199 4.75 -8.65 -15.67
N ALA A 200 3.96 -9.72 -15.78
CA ALA A 200 4.36 -11.07 -15.37
C ALA A 200 5.58 -11.56 -16.17
N MET A 201 5.62 -11.31 -17.48
CA MET A 201 6.76 -11.61 -18.33
C MET A 201 8.02 -10.87 -17.92
N LEU A 202 7.88 -9.58 -17.57
CA LEU A 202 8.99 -8.78 -17.08
C LEU A 202 9.52 -9.32 -15.75
N ALA A 203 8.65 -9.68 -14.82
CA ALA A 203 9.00 -10.29 -13.53
C ALA A 203 9.68 -11.66 -13.74
N LYS A 204 9.14 -12.49 -14.64
CA LYS A 204 9.75 -13.77 -15.02
C LYS A 204 11.18 -13.59 -15.52
N SER A 205 11.40 -12.64 -16.43
CA SER A 205 12.73 -12.39 -17.00
C SER A 205 13.78 -11.98 -15.96
N ALA A 206 13.33 -11.44 -14.82
CA ALA A 206 14.17 -11.05 -13.70
C ALA A 206 14.27 -12.13 -12.61
N GLY A 207 13.58 -13.26 -12.73
CA GLY A 207 13.57 -14.31 -11.70
C GLY A 207 12.94 -13.88 -10.37
N GLN A 208 12.04 -12.88 -10.40
CA GLN A 208 11.37 -12.37 -9.19
C GLN A 208 9.95 -12.93 -9.02
N GLY A 209 9.43 -12.88 -7.77
CA GLY A 209 8.05 -13.20 -7.47
C GLY A 209 7.10 -12.10 -7.94
N PHE A 210 5.91 -12.50 -8.39
CA PHE A 210 4.86 -11.60 -8.90
C PHE A 210 3.51 -12.05 -8.35
N ASN A 211 2.94 -11.31 -7.40
CA ASN A 211 1.68 -11.64 -6.79
C ASN A 211 0.57 -10.75 -7.34
N VAL A 212 -0.58 -11.35 -7.64
CA VAL A 212 -1.83 -10.64 -7.90
C VAL A 212 -2.60 -10.53 -6.60
N ASP A 213 -2.86 -9.30 -6.16
CA ASP A 213 -3.61 -9.04 -4.93
C ASP A 213 -5.10 -9.37 -5.10
N ALA A 214 -5.71 -9.80 -4.01
CA ALA A 214 -7.15 -9.91 -3.90
C ALA A 214 -7.75 -8.53 -3.59
N GLU A 215 -8.88 -8.22 -4.22
CA GLU A 215 -9.60 -6.97 -4.04
C GLU A 215 -11.07 -7.27 -3.68
N GLU A 216 -12.04 -6.43 -4.03
CA GLU A 216 -13.44 -6.56 -3.63
C GLU A 216 -14.05 -7.91 -4.04
N ALA A 217 -14.96 -8.42 -3.19
CA ALA A 217 -15.52 -9.76 -3.32
C ALA A 217 -16.36 -9.97 -4.59
N ASP A 218 -17.00 -8.92 -5.10
CA ASP A 218 -17.77 -8.93 -6.35
C ASP A 218 -16.90 -9.12 -7.60
N ARG A 219 -15.61 -8.79 -7.51
CA ARG A 219 -14.63 -8.95 -8.59
C ARG A 219 -13.92 -10.29 -8.59
N LEU A 220 -14.14 -11.13 -7.57
CA LEU A 220 -13.39 -12.38 -7.40
C LEU A 220 -13.44 -13.28 -8.65
N SER A 221 -14.62 -13.51 -9.22
CA SER A 221 -14.76 -14.38 -10.41
C SER A 221 -13.97 -13.84 -11.58
N LEU A 222 -14.10 -12.56 -11.85
CA LEU A 222 -13.38 -11.88 -12.94
C LEU A 222 -11.87 -11.89 -12.71
N SER A 223 -11.41 -11.73 -11.46
CA SER A 223 -9.98 -11.81 -11.14
C SER A 223 -9.41 -13.19 -11.42
N LEU A 224 -10.15 -14.26 -11.05
CA LEU A 224 -9.72 -15.63 -11.31
C LEU A 224 -9.63 -15.92 -12.81
N ASP A 225 -10.57 -15.43 -13.61
CA ASP A 225 -10.52 -15.60 -15.07
C ASP A 225 -9.33 -14.88 -15.72
N VAL A 226 -9.02 -13.65 -15.26
CA VAL A 226 -7.83 -12.91 -15.70
C VAL A 226 -6.55 -13.67 -15.29
N ILE A 227 -6.49 -14.18 -14.08
CA ILE A 227 -5.37 -14.98 -13.56
C ILE A 227 -5.19 -16.27 -14.40
N GLU A 228 -6.29 -17.01 -14.64
CA GLU A 228 -6.24 -18.23 -15.45
C GLU A 228 -5.73 -17.95 -16.85
N ALA A 229 -6.23 -16.90 -17.51
CA ALA A 229 -5.80 -16.52 -18.85
C ALA A 229 -4.30 -16.21 -18.91
N VAL A 230 -3.75 -15.54 -17.89
CA VAL A 230 -2.31 -15.21 -17.83
C VAL A 230 -1.49 -16.43 -17.46
N VAL A 231 -1.87 -17.21 -16.44
CA VAL A 231 -1.12 -18.41 -16.00
C VAL A 231 -1.05 -19.47 -17.10
N SER A 232 -2.12 -19.59 -17.90
CA SER A 232 -2.19 -20.54 -19.02
C SER A 232 -1.29 -20.17 -20.21
N ASP A 233 -0.74 -18.95 -20.23
CA ASP A 233 0.13 -18.54 -21.35
C ASP A 233 1.42 -19.37 -21.39
N PRO A 234 1.75 -20.03 -22.54
CA PRO A 234 2.96 -20.82 -22.67
C PRO A 234 4.25 -20.04 -22.40
N ALA A 235 4.25 -18.73 -22.63
CA ALA A 235 5.42 -17.89 -22.36
C ALA A 235 5.80 -17.79 -20.88
N LEU A 236 4.88 -18.14 -19.96
CA LEU A 236 5.15 -18.21 -18.52
C LEU A 236 5.60 -19.62 -18.07
N ALA A 237 5.75 -20.60 -18.98
CA ALA A 237 6.18 -21.96 -18.65
C ALA A 237 7.53 -22.00 -17.92
N GLY A 238 7.64 -22.90 -16.93
CA GLY A 238 8.88 -23.12 -16.19
C GLY A 238 9.26 -22.00 -15.21
N TRP A 239 8.33 -21.11 -14.87
CA TRP A 239 8.51 -20.08 -13.88
C TRP A 239 7.57 -20.29 -12.68
N ASP A 240 8.16 -20.43 -11.50
CA ASP A 240 7.47 -20.71 -10.23
C ASP A 240 7.13 -19.42 -9.44
N GLY A 241 7.27 -18.25 -10.08
CA GLY A 241 7.15 -16.94 -9.43
C GLY A 241 5.77 -16.28 -9.51
N PHE A 242 4.78 -16.89 -10.18
CA PHE A 242 3.44 -16.35 -10.23
C PHE A 242 2.68 -16.68 -8.94
N GLY A 243 2.11 -15.68 -8.29
CA GLY A 243 1.39 -15.80 -7.04
C GLY A 243 0.02 -15.15 -7.04
N VAL A 244 -0.85 -15.66 -6.17
CA VAL A 244 -2.21 -15.19 -5.98
C VAL A 244 -2.47 -14.97 -4.49
N VAL A 245 -3.09 -13.84 -4.15
CA VAL A 245 -3.52 -13.56 -2.78
C VAL A 245 -4.94 -14.05 -2.57
N VAL A 246 -5.18 -14.70 -1.45
CA VAL A 246 -6.50 -15.22 -1.04
C VAL A 246 -6.89 -14.61 0.31
N GLN A 247 -8.07 -14.01 0.39
CA GLN A 247 -8.63 -13.44 1.63
C GLN A 247 -9.36 -14.54 2.43
N ALA A 248 -8.80 -14.92 3.57
CA ALA A 248 -9.27 -16.06 4.37
C ALA A 248 -10.61 -15.84 5.05
N PHE A 249 -10.99 -14.58 5.34
CA PHE A 249 -12.28 -14.26 5.95
C PHE A 249 -13.49 -14.58 5.03
N GLY A 250 -13.27 -14.57 3.73
CA GLY A 250 -14.31 -14.82 2.74
C GLY A 250 -14.76 -16.29 2.74
N GLN A 251 -16.07 -16.54 2.74
CA GLN A 251 -16.63 -17.90 2.74
C GLN A 251 -16.21 -18.73 1.51
N ARG A 252 -15.81 -18.06 0.41
CA ARG A 252 -15.33 -18.70 -0.82
C ARG A 252 -13.84 -19.07 -0.79
N ALA A 253 -13.09 -18.67 0.25
CA ALA A 253 -11.63 -18.84 0.30
C ALA A 253 -11.18 -20.29 0.09
N GLY A 254 -11.82 -21.26 0.73
CA GLY A 254 -11.54 -22.69 0.54
C GLY A 254 -11.69 -23.12 -0.92
N HIS A 255 -12.80 -22.73 -1.56
CA HIS A 255 -13.05 -23.06 -2.97
C HIS A 255 -12.04 -22.38 -3.92
N VAL A 256 -11.58 -21.15 -3.60
CA VAL A 256 -10.52 -20.49 -4.37
C VAL A 256 -9.21 -21.25 -4.26
N ILE A 257 -8.85 -21.76 -3.07
CA ILE A 257 -7.64 -22.56 -2.86
C ILE A 257 -7.72 -23.87 -3.66
N ASP A 258 -8.85 -24.56 -3.62
CA ASP A 258 -9.07 -25.79 -4.40
C ASP A 258 -8.95 -25.49 -5.91
N TRP A 259 -9.58 -24.41 -6.38
CA TRP A 259 -9.51 -23.98 -7.77
C TRP A 259 -8.07 -23.64 -8.20
N LEU A 260 -7.29 -22.94 -7.37
CA LEU A 260 -5.88 -22.66 -7.62
C LEU A 260 -5.05 -23.95 -7.72
N GLY A 261 -5.34 -24.94 -6.86
CA GLY A 261 -4.72 -26.27 -6.91
C GLY A 261 -5.01 -26.99 -8.25
N ASP A 262 -6.25 -26.89 -8.73
CA ASP A 262 -6.63 -27.47 -10.02
C ASP A 262 -6.05 -26.70 -11.21
N LEU A 263 -6.00 -25.36 -11.13
CA LEU A 263 -5.36 -24.53 -12.16
C LEU A 263 -3.87 -24.88 -12.28
N ALA A 264 -3.17 -25.01 -11.15
CA ALA A 264 -1.75 -25.39 -11.12
C ALA A 264 -1.52 -26.75 -11.83
N LYS A 265 -2.37 -27.75 -11.55
CA LYS A 265 -2.30 -29.06 -12.19
C LYS A 265 -2.59 -28.99 -13.69
N ARG A 266 -3.68 -28.33 -14.10
CA ARG A 266 -4.12 -28.22 -15.50
C ARG A 266 -3.11 -27.50 -16.38
N THR A 267 -2.39 -26.53 -15.81
CA THR A 267 -1.43 -25.70 -16.53
C THR A 267 0.02 -26.19 -16.38
N ASP A 268 0.27 -27.21 -15.56
CA ASP A 268 1.61 -27.66 -15.17
C ASP A 268 2.46 -26.51 -14.62
N ARG A 269 1.91 -25.79 -13.62
CA ARG A 269 2.55 -24.64 -12.97
C ARG A 269 2.64 -24.87 -11.46
N LYS A 270 3.64 -24.27 -10.86
CA LYS A 270 3.64 -24.02 -9.41
C LYS A 270 3.17 -22.58 -9.19
N LEU A 271 2.20 -22.41 -8.32
CA LEU A 271 1.65 -21.12 -7.96
C LEU A 271 1.99 -20.82 -6.49
N MET A 272 2.44 -19.60 -6.23
CA MET A 272 2.53 -19.11 -4.86
C MET A 272 1.14 -18.69 -4.38
N VAL A 273 0.79 -19.03 -3.14
CA VAL A 273 -0.45 -18.58 -2.51
C VAL A 273 -0.12 -17.80 -1.26
N ARG A 274 -0.50 -16.54 -1.23
CA ARG A 274 -0.44 -15.71 -0.03
C ARG A 274 -1.82 -15.66 0.61
N LEU A 275 -1.98 -16.37 1.71
CA LEU A 275 -3.20 -16.33 2.51
C LEU A 275 -3.13 -15.13 3.44
N VAL A 276 -4.09 -14.22 3.34
CA VAL A 276 -4.23 -13.04 4.20
C VAL A 276 -5.55 -13.10 4.95
N GLU A 277 -5.67 -12.39 6.07
CA GLU A 277 -6.96 -12.29 6.77
C GLU A 277 -8.02 -11.70 5.84
N GLY A 278 -7.70 -10.57 5.23
CA GLY A 278 -8.54 -9.85 4.27
C GLY A 278 -8.74 -8.40 4.70
N ALA A 279 -9.00 -7.51 3.72
CA ALA A 279 -9.14 -6.08 3.96
C ALA A 279 -10.37 -5.45 3.28
N TYR A 280 -10.98 -6.14 2.33
CA TYR A 280 -12.12 -5.62 1.56
C TYR A 280 -13.41 -6.24 2.10
N TRP A 281 -14.17 -5.42 2.83
CA TRP A 281 -15.42 -5.79 3.52
C TRP A 281 -16.62 -5.36 2.68
N ASP A 282 -17.07 -6.15 1.76
CA ASP A 282 -18.23 -5.89 0.91
C ASP A 282 -19.18 -7.07 0.84
#